data_53bd1507f6edf1e3263704684cb6577c
#
_entry.id   53bd1507f6edf1e3263704684cb6577c
#
_cell.length_a   1.000
_cell.length_b   1.000
_cell.length_c   1.000
_cell.angle_alpha   90.00
_cell.angle_beta   90.00
_cell.angle_gamma   90.00
#
_symmetry.space_group_name_H-M   'P 1'
#
loop_
_entity.id
_entity.type
_entity.pdbx_description
1 polymer ?
#
loop_
_entity_poly.entity_id
_entity_poly.type
_entity_poly.pdbx_seq_one_letter_code
_entity_poly.pdbx_strand_id
1 'polypeptide(L)'
;MAILSNLEPKRVFEIFEEMCAIPHGSANTKAISDWCVAFGEKLGLEHYQDEANNVILIAPATPGYEDAPAVILQGHVDMVCEKEAGCAKDMDKEGLDLFVDGDLVGAKGTTLGGDDGIAVAMALAALEDTTVQHPRLEVVLTTDEEIGMLGAAVLDVTPLQGRTMLNIDSEEEGIFTVGCAGGGSVFCHLPLIREEFAGETLAVRVSGLVGGHSGVEINKGRANANVLMGRLLRAMAAVTELRLVSAEGGSKDNAIPTAAAAVVTVADGSAARKAAETLAAEMKKEYRIADPGLTVAVETVETKSLPMDEVTTGKALCMLTCLPNGVQAMSMDIPGLVQTSLNIGILKCGDDEMTAVCSVRSSVASQKQMVRDRLRCLTEQLGGRVDVIGDYPAWEYLPDSPLRERMIKVYREQYGKEPVVETIHAGLECGLLGEKLPGLDCVSFGPDLTDIHTPRERMHIASVQRTWKLLCEVLKRSK
;
A
#
# COMPACT_ATOMS: atom_id res chain seq x y z
N MET A 1 12.27 -33.55 -10.51
CA MET A 1 12.62 -33.02 -11.86
C MET A 1 12.32 -31.54 -11.83
N ALA A 2 13.21 -30.76 -12.38
CA ALA A 2 12.97 -29.32 -12.49
C ALA A 2 11.73 -29.09 -13.37
N ILE A 3 10.77 -28.31 -12.87
CA ILE A 3 9.45 -28.10 -13.50
C ILE A 3 9.53 -27.02 -14.55
N LEU A 4 10.33 -25.98 -14.29
CA LEU A 4 10.46 -24.80 -15.15
C LEU A 4 11.63 -24.87 -16.14
N SER A 5 12.44 -25.92 -16.10
CA SER A 5 13.71 -26.05 -16.87
C SER A 5 13.58 -26.00 -18.40
N ASN A 6 12.37 -26.17 -18.93
CA ASN A 6 12.09 -26.09 -20.37
C ASN A 6 11.53 -24.75 -20.82
N LEU A 7 11.38 -23.78 -19.88
CA LEU A 7 10.88 -22.45 -20.17
C LEU A 7 12.02 -21.52 -20.56
N GLU A 8 11.69 -20.51 -21.40
CA GLU A 8 12.62 -19.43 -21.75
C GLU A 8 12.11 -18.11 -21.18
N PRO A 9 13.00 -17.22 -20.71
CA PRO A 9 14.46 -17.34 -20.64
C PRO A 9 14.89 -18.35 -19.59
N LYS A 10 15.62 -19.37 -20.02
CA LYS A 10 15.89 -20.56 -19.23
C LYS A 10 16.44 -20.23 -17.84
N ARG A 11 17.50 -19.41 -17.79
CA ARG A 11 18.17 -19.14 -16.52
C ARG A 11 17.29 -18.36 -15.53
N VAL A 12 16.44 -17.46 -16.00
CA VAL A 12 15.47 -16.73 -15.14
C VAL A 12 14.52 -17.72 -14.46
N PHE A 13 13.93 -18.64 -15.23
CA PHE A 13 13.02 -19.63 -14.67
C PHE A 13 13.72 -20.66 -13.77
N GLU A 14 14.96 -21.03 -14.07
CA GLU A 14 15.75 -21.90 -13.19
C GLU A 14 16.03 -21.23 -11.84
N ILE A 15 16.46 -19.96 -11.84
CA ILE A 15 16.69 -19.20 -10.62
C ILE A 15 15.39 -19.04 -9.82
N PHE A 16 14.28 -18.71 -10.47
CA PHE A 16 12.99 -18.62 -9.82
C PHE A 16 12.58 -19.96 -9.16
N GLU A 17 12.76 -21.08 -9.84
CA GLU A 17 12.49 -22.42 -9.27
C GLU A 17 13.42 -22.75 -8.09
N GLU A 18 14.71 -22.35 -8.15
CA GLU A 18 15.66 -22.49 -7.05
C GLU A 18 15.21 -21.70 -5.82
N MET A 19 14.73 -20.45 -6.01
CA MET A 19 14.18 -19.59 -4.94
C MET A 19 12.92 -20.19 -4.32
N CYS A 20 11.97 -20.66 -5.13
CA CYS A 20 10.74 -21.29 -4.67
C CYS A 20 10.97 -22.56 -3.82
N ALA A 21 12.14 -23.18 -3.91
CA ALA A 21 12.51 -24.30 -3.04
C ALA A 21 12.92 -23.89 -1.62
N ILE A 22 13.16 -22.59 -1.39
CA ILE A 22 13.58 -22.00 -0.11
C ILE A 22 12.35 -21.30 0.49
N PRO A 23 11.94 -21.62 1.73
CA PRO A 23 10.91 -20.83 2.42
C PRO A 23 11.38 -19.39 2.62
N HIS A 24 10.58 -18.41 2.13
CA HIS A 24 10.96 -17.01 2.14
C HIS A 24 9.77 -16.05 2.34
N GLY A 25 8.80 -16.45 3.17
CA GLY A 25 7.75 -15.53 3.61
C GLY A 25 8.32 -14.33 4.38
N SER A 26 7.57 -13.23 4.42
CA SER A 26 7.94 -12.05 5.22
C SER A 26 8.26 -12.44 6.66
N ALA A 27 9.23 -11.79 7.27
CA ALA A 27 9.86 -12.13 8.56
C ALA A 27 10.62 -13.48 8.60
N ASN A 28 10.66 -14.25 7.51
CA ASN A 28 11.42 -15.51 7.39
C ASN A 28 12.43 -15.45 6.21
N THR A 29 13.17 -14.37 6.12
CA THR A 29 13.97 -13.99 4.93
C THR A 29 15.45 -14.41 4.99
N LYS A 30 15.93 -14.92 6.15
CA LYS A 30 17.38 -15.20 6.33
C LYS A 30 17.92 -16.24 5.34
N ALA A 31 17.19 -17.33 5.10
CA ALA A 31 17.66 -18.41 4.24
C ALA A 31 17.78 -17.98 2.76
N ILE A 32 16.79 -17.22 2.26
CA ILE A 32 16.82 -16.70 0.89
C ILE A 32 17.88 -15.61 0.73
N SER A 33 18.06 -14.74 1.74
CA SER A 33 19.11 -13.74 1.76
C SER A 33 20.50 -14.38 1.71
N ASP A 34 20.76 -15.41 2.52
CA ASP A 34 22.04 -16.15 2.51
C ASP A 34 22.26 -16.84 1.15
N TRP A 35 21.20 -17.34 0.53
CA TRP A 35 21.29 -17.94 -0.80
C TRP A 35 21.66 -16.88 -1.86
N CYS A 36 21.11 -15.68 -1.80
CA CYS A 36 21.48 -14.57 -2.68
C CYS A 36 22.93 -14.14 -2.50
N VAL A 37 23.42 -14.08 -1.25
CA VAL A 37 24.84 -13.84 -0.97
C VAL A 37 25.73 -14.91 -1.58
N ALA A 38 25.42 -16.19 -1.35
CA ALA A 38 26.17 -17.31 -1.91
C ALA A 38 26.15 -17.31 -3.46
N PHE A 39 25.04 -16.84 -4.08
CA PHE A 39 24.97 -16.65 -5.52
C PHE A 39 26.00 -15.60 -5.99
N GLY A 40 26.10 -14.44 -5.33
CA GLY A 40 27.08 -13.40 -5.62
C GLY A 40 28.51 -13.88 -5.40
N GLU A 41 28.77 -14.60 -4.30
CA GLU A 41 30.10 -15.18 -3.99
C GLU A 41 30.55 -16.16 -5.09
N LYS A 42 29.66 -17.04 -5.57
CA LYS A 42 29.92 -17.98 -6.66
C LYS A 42 30.37 -17.28 -7.95
N LEU A 43 29.84 -16.08 -8.21
CA LEU A 43 30.20 -15.25 -9.36
C LEU A 43 31.40 -14.34 -9.10
N GLY A 44 31.93 -14.33 -7.87
CA GLY A 44 33.05 -13.46 -7.46
C GLY A 44 32.67 -11.97 -7.40
N LEU A 45 31.40 -11.66 -7.14
CA LEU A 45 30.90 -10.29 -7.06
C LEU A 45 31.15 -9.66 -5.68
N GLU A 46 31.31 -8.36 -5.66
CA GLU A 46 31.24 -7.57 -4.44
C GLU A 46 29.80 -7.68 -3.90
N HIS A 47 29.66 -7.93 -2.59
CA HIS A 47 28.35 -8.13 -1.98
C HIS A 47 28.30 -7.56 -0.56
N TYR A 48 27.08 -7.20 -0.14
CA TYR A 48 26.75 -6.71 1.19
C TYR A 48 25.47 -7.37 1.67
N GLN A 49 25.41 -7.72 2.95
CA GLN A 49 24.21 -8.19 3.63
C GLN A 49 24.10 -7.44 4.95
N ASP A 50 22.96 -6.86 5.23
CA ASP A 50 22.70 -6.13 6.48
C ASP A 50 21.98 -7.00 7.52
N GLU A 51 21.74 -6.41 8.72
CA GLU A 51 21.06 -7.10 9.82
C GLU A 51 19.56 -7.38 9.54
N ALA A 52 18.96 -6.66 8.59
CA ALA A 52 17.60 -6.89 8.13
C ALA A 52 17.52 -7.96 7.03
N ASN A 53 18.65 -8.57 6.64
CA ASN A 53 18.80 -9.52 5.55
C ASN A 53 18.65 -8.91 4.13
N ASN A 54 18.70 -7.58 3.97
CA ASN A 54 18.82 -7.01 2.63
C ASN A 54 20.16 -7.42 2.01
N VAL A 55 20.19 -7.58 0.69
CA VAL A 55 21.41 -7.94 -0.03
C VAL A 55 21.67 -6.95 -1.16
N ILE A 56 22.94 -6.52 -1.30
CA ILE A 56 23.40 -5.75 -2.45
C ILE A 56 24.48 -6.57 -3.15
N LEU A 57 24.33 -6.80 -4.46
CA LEU A 57 25.31 -7.46 -5.30
C LEU A 57 25.79 -6.46 -6.36
N ILE A 58 27.10 -6.38 -6.58
CA ILE A 58 27.68 -5.41 -7.50
C ILE A 58 28.55 -6.10 -8.54
N ALA A 59 28.18 -5.95 -9.82
CA ALA A 59 28.96 -6.39 -10.96
C ALA A 59 29.68 -5.20 -11.63
N PRO A 60 30.93 -5.36 -12.07
CA PRO A 60 31.62 -4.36 -12.87
C PRO A 60 30.91 -4.17 -14.22
N ALA A 61 31.14 -3.03 -14.87
CA ALA A 61 30.64 -2.78 -16.21
C ALA A 61 31.17 -3.82 -17.20
N THR A 62 30.32 -4.21 -18.16
CA THR A 62 30.76 -5.03 -19.30
C THR A 62 31.62 -4.23 -20.26
N PRO A 63 32.47 -4.86 -21.12
CA PRO A 63 33.36 -4.13 -22.02
C PRO A 63 32.64 -3.09 -22.90
N GLY A 64 33.16 -1.85 -22.86
CA GLY A 64 32.60 -0.68 -23.55
C GLY A 64 31.48 0.05 -22.80
N TYR A 65 31.31 -0.24 -21.50
CA TYR A 65 30.37 0.45 -20.58
C TYR A 65 31.07 1.04 -19.34
N GLU A 66 32.40 1.04 -19.30
CA GLU A 66 33.23 1.41 -18.15
C GLU A 66 32.99 2.85 -17.69
N ASP A 67 32.72 3.75 -18.64
CA ASP A 67 32.45 5.17 -18.38
C ASP A 67 30.97 5.51 -18.21
N ALA A 68 30.08 4.53 -18.39
CA ALA A 68 28.64 4.73 -18.27
C ALA A 68 28.20 4.80 -16.79
N PRO A 69 27.18 5.62 -16.47
CA PRO A 69 26.64 5.68 -15.11
C PRO A 69 26.13 4.32 -14.63
N ALA A 70 26.36 3.99 -13.37
CA ALA A 70 25.87 2.76 -12.76
C ALA A 70 24.33 2.69 -12.79
N VAL A 71 23.81 1.48 -12.96
CA VAL A 71 22.37 1.17 -12.96
C VAL A 71 22.04 0.26 -11.79
N ILE A 72 20.94 0.55 -11.11
CA ILE A 72 20.39 -0.27 -10.03
C ILE A 72 19.25 -1.13 -10.59
N LEU A 73 19.25 -2.43 -10.31
CA LEU A 73 18.09 -3.30 -10.41
C LEU A 73 17.59 -3.58 -8.99
N GLN A 74 16.29 -3.47 -8.78
CA GLN A 74 15.71 -3.64 -7.46
C GLN A 74 14.46 -4.51 -7.50
N GLY A 75 14.32 -5.36 -6.49
CA GLY A 75 13.15 -6.18 -6.16
C GLY A 75 13.25 -6.70 -4.74
N HIS A 76 12.16 -7.27 -4.20
CA HIS A 76 12.15 -7.84 -2.86
C HIS A 76 12.18 -9.38 -2.88
N VAL A 77 12.75 -9.98 -1.83
CA VAL A 77 12.94 -11.43 -1.75
C VAL A 77 11.87 -12.14 -0.94
N ASP A 78 11.10 -11.42 -0.15
CA ASP A 78 10.00 -12.00 0.62
C ASP A 78 8.73 -12.14 -0.21
N MET A 79 7.78 -12.91 0.29
CA MET A 79 6.49 -13.14 -0.34
C MET A 79 5.37 -13.24 0.70
N VAL A 80 4.15 -12.92 0.30
CA VAL A 80 2.94 -13.22 1.09
C VAL A 80 2.70 -14.73 1.12
N CYS A 81 2.54 -15.29 2.32
CA CYS A 81 2.31 -16.72 2.54
C CYS A 81 0.83 -17.02 2.82
N GLU A 82 0.03 -17.20 1.77
CA GLU A 82 -1.38 -17.58 1.86
C GLU A 82 -1.61 -19.01 1.35
N LYS A 83 -2.61 -19.70 1.93
CA LYS A 83 -2.94 -21.10 1.61
C LYS A 83 -4.42 -21.30 1.35
N GLU A 84 -4.74 -22.22 0.44
CA GLU A 84 -6.10 -22.73 0.29
C GLU A 84 -6.58 -23.43 1.57
N ALA A 85 -7.89 -23.40 1.80
CA ALA A 85 -8.49 -24.12 2.92
C ALA A 85 -8.20 -25.64 2.78
N GLY A 86 -7.55 -26.21 3.79
CA GLY A 86 -7.16 -27.62 3.80
C GLY A 86 -5.76 -27.93 3.26
N CYS A 87 -5.02 -26.95 2.77
CA CYS A 87 -3.62 -27.13 2.40
C CYS A 87 -2.77 -27.38 3.65
N ALA A 88 -2.07 -28.53 3.71
CA ALA A 88 -1.27 -28.95 4.86
C ALA A 88 0.17 -28.41 4.84
N LYS A 89 0.60 -27.73 3.77
CA LYS A 89 1.98 -27.25 3.61
C LYS A 89 2.35 -26.27 4.73
N ASP A 90 3.53 -26.46 5.30
CA ASP A 90 4.17 -25.53 6.23
C ASP A 90 5.07 -24.59 5.43
N MET A 91 4.56 -23.42 5.05
CA MET A 91 5.28 -22.45 4.22
C MET A 91 6.49 -21.82 4.91
N ASP A 92 6.60 -21.94 6.22
CA ASP A 92 7.79 -21.50 6.97
C ASP A 92 8.96 -22.47 6.86
N LYS A 93 8.71 -23.73 6.41
CA LYS A 93 9.72 -24.81 6.37
C LYS A 93 9.83 -25.55 5.06
N GLU A 94 8.82 -25.48 4.23
CA GLU A 94 8.72 -26.24 2.99
C GLU A 94 8.68 -25.32 1.77
N GLY A 95 9.49 -25.63 0.74
CA GLY A 95 9.42 -24.91 -0.54
C GLY A 95 8.10 -25.16 -1.27
N LEU A 96 7.85 -24.41 -2.32
CA LEU A 96 6.60 -24.39 -3.07
C LEU A 96 6.52 -25.60 -4.05
N ASP A 97 5.31 -26.11 -4.29
CA ASP A 97 5.02 -27.15 -5.27
C ASP A 97 4.57 -26.51 -6.59
N LEU A 98 5.52 -26.13 -7.43
CA LEU A 98 5.26 -25.46 -8.69
C LEU A 98 4.52 -26.37 -9.70
N PHE A 99 3.79 -25.74 -10.61
CA PHE A 99 3.22 -26.37 -11.79
C PHE A 99 3.17 -25.38 -12.96
N VAL A 100 3.08 -25.92 -14.16
CA VAL A 100 2.86 -25.16 -15.41
C VAL A 100 1.52 -25.60 -15.99
N ASP A 101 0.68 -24.64 -16.36
CA ASP A 101 -0.60 -24.86 -17.04
C ASP A 101 -0.71 -23.91 -18.24
N GLY A 102 -0.43 -24.41 -19.43
CA GLY A 102 -0.34 -23.59 -20.65
C GLY A 102 0.74 -22.52 -20.56
N ASP A 103 0.35 -21.26 -20.59
CA ASP A 103 1.24 -20.07 -20.45
C ASP A 103 1.37 -19.58 -18.99
N LEU A 104 0.93 -20.36 -18.03
CA LEU A 104 0.87 -19.96 -16.63
C LEU A 104 1.77 -20.84 -15.75
N VAL A 105 2.50 -20.19 -14.84
CA VAL A 105 3.17 -20.82 -13.70
C VAL A 105 2.36 -20.54 -12.44
N GLY A 106 2.21 -21.52 -11.58
CA GLY A 106 1.54 -21.40 -10.28
C GLY A 106 2.11 -22.36 -9.25
N ALA A 107 1.69 -22.22 -8.00
CA ALA A 107 1.98 -23.13 -6.89
C ALA A 107 0.70 -23.84 -6.42
N LYS A 108 0.83 -25.11 -5.97
CA LYS A 108 -0.31 -25.95 -5.60
C LYS A 108 -0.78 -25.61 -4.18
N GLY A 109 -1.96 -25.00 -4.10
CA GLY A 109 -2.62 -24.72 -2.84
C GLY A 109 -2.00 -23.60 -2.00
N THR A 110 -1.03 -22.86 -2.57
CA THR A 110 -0.35 -21.73 -1.94
C THR A 110 -0.18 -20.58 -2.90
N THR A 111 0.17 -19.38 -2.40
CA THR A 111 0.77 -18.29 -3.18
C THR A 111 2.01 -18.78 -3.93
N LEU A 112 2.36 -18.13 -5.03
CA LEU A 112 3.50 -18.47 -5.89
C LEU A 112 4.77 -17.70 -5.51
N GLY A 113 4.62 -16.44 -5.02
CA GLY A 113 5.75 -15.54 -4.83
C GLY A 113 6.37 -15.08 -6.15
N GLY A 114 5.56 -14.97 -7.20
CA GLY A 114 5.93 -14.29 -8.43
C GLY A 114 6.19 -12.82 -8.20
N ASP A 115 5.39 -12.22 -7.35
CA ASP A 115 5.56 -10.96 -6.65
C ASP A 115 6.45 -11.20 -5.40
N ASP A 116 7.73 -10.80 -5.36
CA ASP A 116 8.52 -10.19 -6.43
C ASP A 116 9.70 -11.12 -6.82
N GLY A 117 9.57 -12.44 -6.58
CA GLY A 117 10.63 -13.42 -6.86
C GLY A 117 11.08 -13.44 -8.32
N ILE A 118 10.20 -13.07 -9.27
CA ILE A 118 10.58 -13.03 -10.68
C ILE A 118 11.53 -11.86 -10.99
N ALA A 119 11.39 -10.73 -10.32
CA ALA A 119 12.34 -9.62 -10.42
C ALA A 119 13.72 -10.04 -9.91
N VAL A 120 13.76 -10.66 -8.74
CA VAL A 120 14.99 -11.21 -8.16
C VAL A 120 15.65 -12.16 -9.14
N ALA A 121 14.87 -13.08 -9.73
CA ALA A 121 15.39 -14.04 -10.70
C ALA A 121 15.94 -13.36 -11.97
N MET A 122 15.28 -12.32 -12.48
CA MET A 122 15.77 -11.53 -13.62
C MET A 122 17.05 -10.77 -13.26
N ALA A 123 17.10 -10.14 -12.08
CA ALA A 123 18.27 -9.39 -11.63
C ALA A 123 19.51 -10.31 -11.47
N LEU A 124 19.34 -11.47 -10.85
CA LEU A 124 20.42 -12.46 -10.70
C LEU A 124 20.84 -13.08 -12.03
N ALA A 125 19.89 -13.35 -12.93
CA ALA A 125 20.21 -13.83 -14.29
C ALA A 125 21.01 -12.80 -15.09
N ALA A 126 20.71 -11.49 -14.92
CA ALA A 126 21.47 -10.42 -15.58
C ALA A 126 22.91 -10.34 -15.08
N LEU A 127 23.17 -10.68 -13.81
CA LEU A 127 24.52 -10.75 -13.24
C LEU A 127 25.32 -11.96 -13.74
N GLU A 128 24.65 -13.09 -14.02
CA GLU A 128 25.30 -14.35 -14.44
C GLU A 128 25.48 -14.43 -15.96
N ASP A 129 24.60 -13.85 -16.75
CA ASP A 129 24.61 -13.95 -18.21
C ASP A 129 25.62 -12.99 -18.83
N THR A 130 26.77 -13.52 -19.25
CA THR A 130 27.85 -12.77 -19.90
C THR A 130 27.49 -12.16 -21.26
N THR A 131 26.31 -12.46 -21.80
CA THR A 131 25.82 -11.86 -23.06
C THR A 131 25.02 -10.58 -22.83
N VAL A 132 24.54 -10.35 -21.60
CA VAL A 132 23.87 -9.13 -21.20
C VAL A 132 24.89 -8.00 -21.07
N GLN A 133 24.74 -6.96 -21.85
CA GLN A 133 25.61 -5.79 -21.82
C GLN A 133 25.05 -4.75 -20.85
N HIS A 134 25.86 -4.26 -19.91
CA HIS A 134 25.42 -3.33 -18.88
C HIS A 134 26.58 -2.45 -18.35
N PRO A 135 26.28 -1.24 -17.83
CA PRO A 135 27.19 -0.47 -16.98
C PRO A 135 27.51 -1.22 -15.67
N ARG A 136 28.25 -0.60 -14.75
CA ARG A 136 28.28 -1.10 -13.36
C ARG A 136 26.85 -1.38 -12.93
N LEU A 137 26.56 -2.64 -12.57
CA LEU A 137 25.22 -3.11 -12.22
C LEU A 137 25.14 -3.36 -10.72
N GLU A 138 24.21 -2.72 -10.06
CA GLU A 138 24.00 -2.78 -8.62
C GLU A 138 22.61 -3.41 -8.37
N VAL A 139 22.60 -4.67 -7.93
CA VAL A 139 21.36 -5.39 -7.63
C VAL A 139 21.03 -5.21 -6.16
N VAL A 140 19.89 -4.63 -5.86
CA VAL A 140 19.37 -4.38 -4.52
C VAL A 140 18.20 -5.29 -4.26
N LEU A 141 18.35 -6.20 -3.32
CA LEU A 141 17.37 -7.19 -2.92
C LEU A 141 16.91 -6.87 -1.49
N THR A 142 15.70 -6.40 -1.36
CA THR A 142 15.11 -5.99 -0.08
C THR A 142 14.31 -7.10 0.57
N THR A 143 14.00 -6.94 1.83
CA THR A 143 13.23 -7.89 2.65
C THR A 143 12.03 -7.22 3.30
N ASP A 144 11.02 -8.03 3.66
CA ASP A 144 9.86 -7.58 4.43
C ASP A 144 9.14 -6.37 3.78
N GLU A 145 9.08 -6.37 2.44
CA GLU A 145 8.30 -5.40 1.67
C GLU A 145 6.83 -5.52 2.03
N GLU A 146 6.30 -6.74 1.97
CA GLU A 146 4.89 -7.12 2.10
C GLU A 146 4.27 -6.82 3.48
N ILE A 147 5.10 -6.58 4.47
CA ILE A 147 4.68 -6.20 5.82
C ILE A 147 5.03 -4.74 6.17
N GLY A 148 5.32 -3.93 5.14
CA GLY A 148 5.50 -2.49 5.27
C GLY A 148 6.85 -1.95 4.87
N MET A 149 7.53 -2.57 3.89
CA MET A 149 8.81 -2.11 3.32
C MET A 149 9.92 -1.97 4.38
N LEU A 150 9.92 -2.88 5.38
CA LEU A 150 10.79 -2.76 6.56
C LEU A 150 12.27 -2.85 6.22
N GLY A 151 12.64 -3.73 5.28
CA GLY A 151 14.01 -3.87 4.80
C GLY A 151 14.51 -2.60 4.11
N ALA A 152 13.77 -2.09 3.13
CA ALA A 152 14.14 -0.85 2.43
C ALA A 152 14.26 0.35 3.37
N ALA A 153 13.42 0.40 4.43
CA ALA A 153 13.48 1.47 5.42
C ALA A 153 14.82 1.54 6.17
N VAL A 154 15.48 0.41 6.42
CA VAL A 154 16.75 0.35 7.16
C VAL A 154 17.98 0.13 6.27
N LEU A 155 17.79 -0.17 4.98
CA LEU A 155 18.88 -0.46 4.03
C LEU A 155 19.95 0.63 4.04
N ASP A 156 21.22 0.24 4.17
CA ASP A 156 22.38 1.10 3.94
C ASP A 156 22.69 1.19 2.43
N VAL A 157 22.43 2.35 1.87
CA VAL A 157 22.66 2.63 0.44
C VAL A 157 24.07 3.15 0.12
N THR A 158 24.95 3.23 1.13
CA THR A 158 26.33 3.74 0.97
C THR A 158 27.12 3.04 -0.14
N PRO A 159 26.97 1.73 -0.41
CA PRO A 159 27.67 1.07 -1.51
C PRO A 159 27.21 1.48 -2.91
N LEU A 160 26.02 2.08 -3.03
CA LEU A 160 25.38 2.38 -4.31
C LEU A 160 25.88 3.69 -4.93
N GLN A 161 26.29 3.62 -6.19
CA GLN A 161 26.72 4.76 -6.99
C GLN A 161 25.65 5.17 -8.01
N GLY A 162 24.79 4.22 -8.41
CA GLY A 162 23.73 4.41 -9.38
C GLY A 162 22.70 5.46 -8.96
N ARG A 163 22.20 6.19 -9.97
CA ARG A 163 21.07 7.13 -9.84
C ARG A 163 20.03 6.87 -10.92
N THR A 164 20.13 5.73 -11.58
CA THR A 164 19.14 5.17 -12.51
C THR A 164 18.70 3.82 -11.96
N MET A 165 17.45 3.66 -11.63
CA MET A 165 16.92 2.43 -11.02
C MET A 165 15.77 1.83 -11.83
N LEU A 166 15.89 0.56 -12.10
CA LEU A 166 14.86 -0.31 -12.66
C LEU A 166 14.31 -1.17 -11.52
N ASN A 167 13.16 -0.79 -10.99
CA ASN A 167 12.42 -1.60 -10.05
C ASN A 167 11.50 -2.53 -10.87
N ILE A 168 11.46 -3.83 -10.55
CA ILE A 168 10.73 -4.83 -11.36
C ILE A 168 9.54 -5.38 -10.56
N ASP A 169 8.92 -4.52 -9.78
CA ASP A 169 7.89 -4.80 -8.79
C ASP A 169 6.53 -4.23 -9.24
N SER A 170 6.15 -4.58 -10.48
CA SER A 170 4.84 -4.27 -11.06
C SER A 170 4.26 -5.51 -11.73
N GLU A 171 2.92 -5.65 -11.71
CA GLU A 171 2.24 -6.89 -12.06
C GLU A 171 1.51 -6.84 -13.42
N GLU A 172 1.68 -5.77 -14.19
CA GLU A 172 1.04 -5.61 -15.52
C GLU A 172 2.06 -5.21 -16.59
N GLU A 173 2.21 -6.07 -17.59
CA GLU A 173 3.11 -5.81 -18.71
C GLU A 173 2.70 -4.59 -19.54
N GLY A 174 3.65 -3.70 -19.77
CA GLY A 174 3.44 -2.50 -20.56
C GLY A 174 2.90 -1.31 -19.78
N ILE A 175 2.82 -1.44 -18.47
CA ILE A 175 2.63 -0.33 -17.55
C ILE A 175 3.99 0.06 -16.97
N PHE A 176 4.29 1.35 -17.01
CA PHE A 176 5.48 1.94 -16.38
C PHE A 176 5.01 2.84 -15.25
N THR A 177 5.17 2.39 -14.03
CA THR A 177 4.88 3.18 -12.84
C THR A 177 6.05 4.11 -12.57
N VAL A 178 5.76 5.41 -12.43
CA VAL A 178 6.75 6.49 -12.34
C VAL A 178 6.53 7.40 -11.13
N GLY A 179 5.80 6.91 -10.17
CA GLY A 179 5.52 7.60 -8.91
C GLY A 179 4.54 6.84 -8.04
N CYS A 180 4.63 7.02 -6.75
CA CYS A 180 3.70 6.44 -5.79
C CYS A 180 3.41 7.38 -4.63
N ALA A 181 2.29 7.14 -3.92
CA ALA A 181 1.98 7.92 -2.74
C ALA A 181 2.81 7.44 -1.54
N GLY A 182 3.37 8.39 -0.82
CA GLY A 182 3.76 8.18 0.56
C GLY A 182 2.53 8.15 1.47
N GLY A 183 2.67 7.59 2.66
CA GLY A 183 1.54 7.45 3.57
C GLY A 183 1.92 7.37 5.03
N GLY A 184 0.93 7.05 5.83
CA GLY A 184 1.05 6.81 7.26
C GLY A 184 -0.28 6.95 7.98
N SER A 185 -0.38 6.32 9.15
CA SER A 185 -1.56 6.35 10.01
C SER A 185 -1.42 7.44 11.06
N VAL A 186 -2.39 8.33 11.10
CA VAL A 186 -2.47 9.45 12.05
C VAL A 186 -3.54 9.15 13.08
N PHE A 187 -3.14 9.04 14.34
CA PHE A 187 -4.00 8.76 15.49
C PHE A 187 -4.36 10.09 16.17
N CYS A 188 -5.61 10.47 16.09
CA CYS A 188 -6.16 11.65 16.73
C CYS A 188 -6.86 11.26 18.02
N HIS A 189 -6.28 11.59 19.17
CA HIS A 189 -6.73 11.19 20.50
C HIS A 189 -7.42 12.35 21.20
N LEU A 190 -8.63 12.12 21.68
CA LEU A 190 -9.41 13.10 22.46
C LEU A 190 -9.67 12.54 23.85
N PRO A 191 -9.19 13.19 24.93
CA PRO A 191 -9.48 12.77 26.30
C PRO A 191 -10.96 12.99 26.63
N LEU A 192 -11.54 12.07 27.41
CA LEU A 192 -12.95 12.07 27.76
C LEU A 192 -13.16 12.36 29.23
N ILE A 193 -14.17 13.21 29.52
CA ILE A 193 -14.73 13.40 30.84
C ILE A 193 -16.18 12.95 30.78
N ARG A 194 -16.61 12.16 31.78
CA ARG A 194 -17.96 11.60 31.82
C ARG A 194 -18.71 12.10 33.04
N GLU A 195 -20.03 12.32 32.88
CA GLU A 195 -20.91 12.76 33.94
C GLU A 195 -22.32 12.17 33.79
N GLU A 196 -23.10 12.19 34.82
CA GLU A 196 -24.51 11.77 34.75
C GLU A 196 -25.33 12.77 33.93
N PHE A 197 -26.18 12.27 33.06
CA PHE A 197 -27.13 13.04 32.30
C PHE A 197 -28.46 12.28 32.16
N ALA A 198 -29.57 12.93 32.57
CA ALA A 198 -30.89 12.35 32.53
C ALA A 198 -31.50 12.50 31.12
N GLY A 199 -31.89 11.39 30.49
CA GLY A 199 -32.49 11.40 29.19
C GLY A 199 -32.79 10.01 28.65
N GLU A 200 -33.28 9.94 27.43
CA GLU A 200 -33.46 8.67 26.71
C GLU A 200 -32.14 8.27 26.05
N THR A 201 -31.73 7.02 26.20
CA THR A 201 -30.52 6.50 25.57
C THR A 201 -30.84 5.81 24.25
N LEU A 202 -30.16 6.23 23.18
CA LEU A 202 -30.37 5.78 21.81
C LEU A 202 -29.08 5.19 21.24
N ALA A 203 -29.23 4.03 20.58
CA ALA A 203 -28.20 3.52 19.68
C ALA A 203 -28.48 3.99 18.25
N VAL A 204 -27.49 4.60 17.62
CA VAL A 204 -27.51 5.02 16.21
C VAL A 204 -26.57 4.13 15.44
N ARG A 205 -27.02 3.55 14.31
CA ARG A 205 -26.20 2.67 13.48
C ARG A 205 -26.27 3.09 12.02
N VAL A 206 -25.11 3.11 11.38
CA VAL A 206 -24.95 3.24 9.93
C VAL A 206 -24.39 1.92 9.41
N SER A 207 -24.95 1.38 8.35
CA SER A 207 -24.51 0.11 7.77
C SER A 207 -24.90 -0.03 6.30
N GLY A 208 -24.47 -1.13 5.65
CA GLY A 208 -24.82 -1.44 4.27
C GLY A 208 -24.02 -0.66 3.22
N LEU A 209 -22.90 -0.07 3.59
CA LEU A 209 -21.98 0.61 2.66
C LEU A 209 -21.10 -0.41 1.94
N VAL A 210 -20.65 -0.04 0.74
CA VAL A 210 -19.79 -0.88 -0.11
C VAL A 210 -18.36 -0.96 0.42
N GLY A 211 -17.81 0.16 0.91
CA GLY A 211 -16.43 0.23 1.37
C GLY A 211 -15.42 0.17 0.22
N GLY A 212 -14.20 -0.29 0.51
CA GLY A 212 -13.10 -0.47 -0.45
C GLY A 212 -11.76 0.00 0.10
N HIS A 213 -10.70 -0.16 -0.70
CA HIS A 213 -9.37 0.26 -0.33
C HIS A 213 -9.24 1.80 -0.33
N SER A 214 -8.72 2.37 0.78
CA SER A 214 -8.65 3.82 0.96
C SER A 214 -7.60 4.54 0.09
N GLY A 215 -6.76 3.81 -0.62
CA GLY A 215 -5.85 4.33 -1.63
C GLY A 215 -6.51 4.30 -3.01
N VAL A 216 -6.44 3.17 -3.68
CA VAL A 216 -6.83 2.99 -5.11
C VAL A 216 -8.31 3.15 -5.40
N GLU A 217 -9.19 3.17 -4.38
CA GLU A 217 -10.64 3.32 -4.56
C GLU A 217 -11.22 4.57 -3.90
N ILE A 218 -10.40 5.43 -3.31
CA ILE A 218 -10.86 6.62 -2.58
C ILE A 218 -11.62 7.62 -3.47
N ASN A 219 -11.33 7.63 -4.76
CA ASN A 219 -11.98 8.50 -5.77
C ASN A 219 -13.32 7.96 -6.29
N LYS A 220 -13.76 6.77 -5.85
CA LYS A 220 -15.04 6.17 -6.31
C LYS A 220 -16.28 6.81 -5.67
N GLY A 221 -16.10 7.81 -4.81
CA GLY A 221 -17.21 8.58 -4.20
C GLY A 221 -18.05 7.78 -3.21
N ARG A 222 -17.52 6.68 -2.66
CA ARG A 222 -18.19 5.87 -1.64
C ARG A 222 -18.25 6.59 -0.30
N ALA A 223 -19.33 6.35 0.43
CA ALA A 223 -19.53 6.92 1.75
C ALA A 223 -18.57 6.28 2.77
N ASN A 224 -18.13 7.09 3.74
CA ASN A 224 -17.42 6.65 4.93
C ASN A 224 -18.38 6.65 6.11
N ALA A 225 -18.60 5.50 6.75
CA ALA A 225 -19.57 5.34 7.84
C ALA A 225 -19.29 6.26 9.04
N ASN A 226 -18.00 6.50 9.37
CA ASN A 226 -17.60 7.37 10.47
C ASN A 226 -17.98 8.85 10.19
N VAL A 227 -17.83 9.29 8.94
CA VAL A 227 -18.25 10.63 8.50
C VAL A 227 -19.78 10.75 8.55
N LEU A 228 -20.51 9.73 8.07
CA LEU A 228 -21.98 9.74 8.14
C LEU A 228 -22.48 9.76 9.59
N MET A 229 -21.82 9.04 10.49
CA MET A 229 -22.12 9.05 11.92
C MET A 229 -21.94 10.46 12.51
N GLY A 230 -20.83 11.14 12.22
CA GLY A 230 -20.62 12.53 12.65
C GLY A 230 -21.73 13.46 12.20
N ARG A 231 -22.18 13.34 10.94
CA ARG A 231 -23.31 14.11 10.39
C ARG A 231 -24.63 13.85 11.13
N LEU A 232 -24.94 12.57 11.43
CA LEU A 232 -26.15 12.19 12.17
C LEU A 232 -26.15 12.75 13.58
N LEU A 233 -25.07 12.54 14.31
CA LEU A 233 -24.92 13.03 15.68
C LEU A 233 -25.04 14.57 15.75
N ARG A 234 -24.44 15.28 14.78
CA ARG A 234 -24.55 16.73 14.68
C ARG A 234 -25.97 17.19 14.40
N ALA A 235 -26.72 16.50 13.53
CA ALA A 235 -28.12 16.82 13.24
C ALA A 235 -29.03 16.59 14.47
N MET A 236 -28.81 15.50 15.21
CA MET A 236 -29.53 15.23 16.46
C MET A 236 -29.23 16.29 17.52
N ALA A 237 -27.96 16.64 17.72
CA ALA A 237 -27.57 17.67 18.68
C ALA A 237 -28.06 19.09 18.35
N ALA A 238 -28.48 19.34 17.10
CA ALA A 238 -29.02 20.62 16.70
C ALA A 238 -30.50 20.84 17.16
N VAL A 239 -31.20 19.75 17.51
CA VAL A 239 -32.64 19.81 17.87
C VAL A 239 -32.92 19.45 19.33
N THR A 240 -31.96 18.89 20.04
CA THR A 240 -32.10 18.53 21.46
C THR A 240 -30.72 18.48 22.14
N GLU A 241 -30.70 18.68 23.45
CA GLU A 241 -29.50 18.42 24.23
C GLU A 241 -29.12 16.92 24.10
N LEU A 242 -27.84 16.70 23.76
CA LEU A 242 -27.29 15.36 23.47
C LEU A 242 -25.96 15.22 24.22
N ARG A 243 -25.76 14.05 24.82
CA ARG A 243 -24.49 13.61 25.37
C ARG A 243 -24.06 12.31 24.67
N LEU A 244 -22.82 12.29 24.17
CA LEU A 244 -22.24 11.09 23.53
C LEU A 244 -21.81 10.10 24.63
N VAL A 245 -22.22 8.84 24.50
CA VAL A 245 -21.77 7.75 25.37
C VAL A 245 -20.60 7.04 24.74
N SER A 246 -20.74 6.62 23.47
CA SER A 246 -19.68 5.97 22.68
C SER A 246 -19.89 6.19 21.19
N ALA A 247 -18.80 6.06 20.43
CA ALA A 247 -18.84 6.01 18.97
C ALA A 247 -17.73 5.07 18.48
N GLU A 248 -18.06 4.18 17.54
CA GLU A 248 -17.13 3.22 16.96
C GLU A 248 -17.44 2.96 15.49
N GLY A 249 -16.43 2.63 14.69
CA GLY A 249 -16.61 2.26 13.29
C GLY A 249 -15.31 1.96 12.58
N GLY A 250 -15.38 1.03 11.61
CA GLY A 250 -14.23 0.53 10.88
C GLY A 250 -13.31 -0.38 11.70
N SER A 251 -12.49 -1.17 11.01
CA SER A 251 -11.57 -2.14 11.62
C SER A 251 -10.14 -2.01 11.13
N LYS A 252 -9.94 -1.39 9.96
CA LYS A 252 -8.63 -1.14 9.34
C LYS A 252 -8.57 0.31 8.86
N ASP A 253 -7.45 0.96 9.06
CA ASP A 253 -7.25 2.36 8.67
C ASP A 253 -7.18 2.54 7.14
N ASN A 254 -6.66 1.53 6.43
CA ASN A 254 -6.57 1.52 4.97
C ASN A 254 -7.84 1.02 4.25
N ALA A 255 -8.94 0.81 4.97
CA ALA A 255 -10.25 0.46 4.41
C ALA A 255 -11.28 1.55 4.67
N ILE A 256 -12.13 1.86 3.67
CA ILE A 256 -13.26 2.78 3.84
C ILE A 256 -14.31 2.09 4.73
N PRO A 257 -14.67 2.64 5.90
CA PRO A 257 -15.59 2.00 6.84
C PRO A 257 -16.98 1.78 6.25
N THR A 258 -17.48 0.54 6.35
CA THR A 258 -18.79 0.13 5.84
C THR A 258 -19.90 0.22 6.89
N ALA A 259 -19.53 0.36 8.17
CA ALA A 259 -20.45 0.48 9.29
C ALA A 259 -19.85 1.35 10.41
N ALA A 260 -20.74 2.02 11.14
CA ALA A 260 -20.43 2.73 12.37
C ALA A 260 -21.62 2.67 13.33
N ALA A 261 -21.34 2.71 14.63
CA ALA A 261 -22.33 2.75 15.68
C ALA A 261 -22.00 3.85 16.70
N ALA A 262 -23.01 4.46 17.27
CA ALA A 262 -22.89 5.36 18.40
C ALA A 262 -23.99 5.14 19.41
N VAL A 263 -23.70 5.41 20.68
CA VAL A 263 -24.70 5.47 21.75
C VAL A 263 -24.72 6.89 22.27
N VAL A 264 -25.90 7.46 22.38
CA VAL A 264 -26.13 8.84 22.88
C VAL A 264 -27.23 8.85 23.91
N THR A 265 -27.16 9.76 24.87
CA THR A 265 -28.27 10.11 25.75
C THR A 265 -28.79 11.50 25.37
N VAL A 266 -30.10 11.61 25.15
CA VAL A 266 -30.76 12.83 24.65
C VAL A 266 -31.90 13.25 25.54
N ALA A 267 -32.13 14.58 25.67
CA ALA A 267 -33.25 15.11 26.45
C ALA A 267 -34.61 14.85 25.77
N ASP A 268 -34.68 14.92 24.44
CA ASP A 268 -35.89 14.61 23.63
C ASP A 268 -35.56 13.57 22.56
N GLY A 269 -35.88 12.29 22.87
CA GLY A 269 -35.66 11.16 21.97
C GLY A 269 -36.50 11.21 20.70
N SER A 270 -37.70 11.80 20.75
CA SER A 270 -38.57 11.93 19.57
C SER A 270 -37.97 12.91 18.54
N ALA A 271 -37.53 14.10 19.03
CA ALA A 271 -36.88 15.08 18.17
C ALA A 271 -35.59 14.55 17.57
N ALA A 272 -34.76 13.85 18.37
CA ALA A 272 -33.52 13.24 17.93
C ALA A 272 -33.72 12.21 16.81
N ARG A 273 -34.68 11.28 16.97
CA ARG A 273 -35.03 10.27 15.95
C ARG A 273 -35.49 10.93 14.65
N LYS A 274 -36.39 11.91 14.74
CA LYS A 274 -36.91 12.61 13.57
C LYS A 274 -35.79 13.32 12.78
N ALA A 275 -34.84 13.94 13.48
CA ALA A 275 -33.70 14.57 12.85
C ALA A 275 -32.80 13.53 12.13
N ALA A 276 -32.51 12.42 12.80
CA ALA A 276 -31.73 11.34 12.21
C ALA A 276 -32.42 10.70 10.99
N GLU A 277 -33.73 10.42 11.04
CA GLU A 277 -34.52 9.89 9.93
C GLU A 277 -34.55 10.84 8.73
N THR A 278 -34.73 12.14 9.00
CA THR A 278 -34.74 13.15 7.93
C THR A 278 -33.41 13.18 7.20
N LEU A 279 -32.29 13.25 7.93
CA LEU A 279 -30.96 13.27 7.33
C LEU A 279 -30.63 11.93 6.66
N ALA A 280 -31.03 10.80 7.23
CA ALA A 280 -30.85 9.48 6.61
C ALA A 280 -31.52 9.37 5.24
N ALA A 281 -32.71 9.94 5.06
CA ALA A 281 -33.39 9.98 3.77
C ALA A 281 -32.62 10.83 2.73
N GLU A 282 -32.00 11.90 3.15
CA GLU A 282 -31.12 12.72 2.28
C GLU A 282 -29.82 11.99 1.92
N MET A 283 -29.15 11.38 2.90
CA MET A 283 -27.94 10.58 2.68
C MET A 283 -28.18 9.44 1.69
N LYS A 284 -29.32 8.75 1.77
CA LYS A 284 -29.71 7.72 0.78
C LYS A 284 -29.83 8.27 -0.65
N LYS A 285 -30.24 9.51 -0.82
CA LYS A 285 -30.25 10.18 -2.14
C LYS A 285 -28.85 10.56 -2.59
N GLU A 286 -28.02 11.09 -1.70
CA GLU A 286 -26.64 11.48 -1.97
C GLU A 286 -25.84 10.28 -2.49
N TYR A 287 -25.94 9.14 -1.80
CA TYR A 287 -25.14 7.94 -2.06
C TYR A 287 -25.86 6.83 -2.84
N ARG A 288 -27.00 7.13 -3.47
CA ARG A 288 -27.86 6.11 -4.15
C ARG A 288 -27.14 5.26 -5.19
N ILE A 289 -26.04 5.77 -5.78
CA ILE A 289 -25.25 5.06 -6.80
C ILE A 289 -24.08 4.33 -6.17
N ALA A 290 -23.31 5.01 -5.34
CA ALA A 290 -22.09 4.45 -4.77
C ALA A 290 -22.36 3.45 -3.62
N ASP A 291 -23.41 3.71 -2.83
CA ASP A 291 -23.78 2.91 -1.65
C ASP A 291 -25.30 2.65 -1.59
N PRO A 292 -25.87 1.90 -2.55
CA PRO A 292 -27.32 1.68 -2.63
C PRO A 292 -27.91 0.94 -1.42
N GLY A 293 -27.06 0.22 -0.66
CA GLY A 293 -27.43 -0.50 0.55
C GLY A 293 -27.43 0.31 1.84
N LEU A 294 -27.11 1.63 1.78
CA LEU A 294 -27.02 2.48 2.96
C LEU A 294 -28.28 2.41 3.83
N THR A 295 -28.11 2.05 5.08
CA THR A 295 -29.14 2.02 6.11
C THR A 295 -28.73 2.79 7.36
N VAL A 296 -29.69 3.47 7.97
CA VAL A 296 -29.54 4.11 9.28
C VAL A 296 -30.67 3.60 10.18
N ALA A 297 -30.29 3.15 11.39
CA ALA A 297 -31.23 2.70 12.41
C ALA A 297 -31.02 3.50 13.71
N VAL A 298 -32.11 3.82 14.41
CA VAL A 298 -32.09 4.48 15.73
C VAL A 298 -33.02 3.71 16.66
N GLU A 299 -32.47 3.13 17.71
CA GLU A 299 -33.19 2.27 18.65
C GLU A 299 -33.00 2.75 20.09
N THR A 300 -34.00 2.58 20.97
CA THR A 300 -33.82 2.78 22.41
C THR A 300 -33.03 1.63 22.98
N VAL A 301 -32.02 1.93 23.79
CA VAL A 301 -31.15 0.95 24.43
C VAL A 301 -30.93 1.31 25.91
N GLU A 302 -30.54 0.34 26.69
CA GLU A 302 -30.02 0.56 28.04
C GLU A 302 -28.48 0.51 28.01
N THR A 303 -27.82 1.35 28.80
CA THR A 303 -26.37 1.33 28.97
C THR A 303 -26.03 1.56 30.45
N LYS A 304 -24.88 0.99 30.86
CA LYS A 304 -24.30 1.26 32.19
C LYS A 304 -23.21 2.32 32.12
N SER A 305 -22.74 2.65 30.92
CA SER A 305 -21.67 3.64 30.73
C SER A 305 -22.26 5.04 30.86
N LEU A 306 -21.58 5.90 31.61
CA LEU A 306 -21.94 7.30 31.72
C LEU A 306 -21.67 8.01 30.37
N PRO A 307 -22.52 8.95 29.98
CA PRO A 307 -22.25 9.81 28.84
C PRO A 307 -21.08 10.77 29.11
N MET A 308 -20.48 11.27 28.06
CA MET A 308 -19.51 12.35 28.13
C MET A 308 -20.18 13.62 28.63
N ASP A 309 -19.44 14.49 29.36
CA ASP A 309 -19.93 15.80 29.73
C ASP A 309 -20.25 16.66 28.50
N GLU A 310 -20.82 17.84 28.72
CA GLU A 310 -21.22 18.73 27.64
C GLU A 310 -20.05 19.17 26.79
N VAL A 311 -18.96 19.55 27.44
CA VAL A 311 -17.76 20.07 26.77
C VAL A 311 -17.10 18.96 25.92
N THR A 312 -16.93 17.79 26.50
CA THR A 312 -16.34 16.65 25.81
C THR A 312 -17.20 16.16 24.65
N THR A 313 -18.54 16.09 24.83
CA THR A 313 -19.48 15.79 23.74
C THR A 313 -19.33 16.81 22.60
N GLY A 314 -19.30 18.13 22.94
CA GLY A 314 -19.08 19.17 21.93
C GLY A 314 -17.78 19.02 21.16
N LYS A 315 -16.69 18.69 21.85
CA LYS A 315 -15.38 18.41 21.23
C LYS A 315 -15.42 17.17 20.34
N ALA A 316 -16.03 16.06 20.79
CA ALA A 316 -16.18 14.84 20.00
C ALA A 316 -16.99 15.08 18.72
N LEU A 317 -18.12 15.79 18.81
CA LEU A 317 -18.92 16.18 17.66
C LEU A 317 -18.16 17.09 16.70
N CYS A 318 -17.38 18.05 17.22
CA CYS A 318 -16.51 18.90 16.41
C CYS A 318 -15.46 18.07 15.67
N MET A 319 -14.79 17.16 16.35
CA MET A 319 -13.81 16.24 15.77
C MET A 319 -14.42 15.42 14.61
N LEU A 320 -15.54 14.73 14.85
CA LEU A 320 -16.22 13.91 13.84
C LEU A 320 -16.78 14.73 12.65
N THR A 321 -17.07 16.01 12.87
CA THR A 321 -17.59 16.88 11.80
C THR A 321 -16.49 17.55 10.99
N CYS A 322 -15.37 17.91 11.61
CA CYS A 322 -14.35 18.77 11.02
C CYS A 322 -13.10 18.03 10.57
N LEU A 323 -12.86 16.79 11.03
CA LEU A 323 -11.79 15.96 10.46
C LEU A 323 -12.00 15.84 8.95
N PRO A 324 -11.01 16.17 8.12
CA PRO A 324 -11.12 16.00 6.69
C PRO A 324 -11.22 14.51 6.35
N ASN A 325 -11.84 14.18 5.19
CA ASN A 325 -11.94 12.83 4.67
C ASN A 325 -12.04 12.83 3.15
N GLY A 326 -11.57 11.76 2.49
CA GLY A 326 -11.64 11.60 1.04
C GLY A 326 -10.51 12.30 0.30
N VAL A 327 -10.72 12.54 -0.98
CA VAL A 327 -9.75 13.22 -1.87
C VAL A 327 -9.57 14.67 -1.44
N GLN A 328 -8.32 15.09 -1.24
CA GLN A 328 -7.95 16.46 -0.90
C GLN A 328 -7.37 17.22 -2.09
N ALA A 329 -6.66 16.51 -2.99
CA ALA A 329 -6.15 17.07 -4.23
C ALA A 329 -6.07 15.99 -5.31
N MET A 330 -6.28 16.42 -6.56
CA MET A 330 -5.99 15.63 -7.77
C MET A 330 -4.66 16.09 -8.36
N SER A 331 -3.94 15.19 -9.01
CA SER A 331 -2.71 15.54 -9.74
C SER A 331 -3.02 16.46 -10.93
N MET A 332 -2.16 17.45 -11.13
CA MET A 332 -2.21 18.30 -12.32
C MET A 332 -1.30 17.78 -13.44
N ASP A 333 -0.33 16.94 -13.09
CA ASP A 333 0.61 16.34 -14.05
C ASP A 333 0.01 15.09 -14.72
N ILE A 334 -0.76 14.31 -13.95
CA ILE A 334 -1.36 13.04 -14.42
C ILE A 334 -2.88 13.11 -14.26
N PRO A 335 -3.63 13.26 -15.36
CA PRO A 335 -5.08 13.34 -15.30
C PRO A 335 -5.74 12.10 -14.69
N GLY A 336 -6.67 12.31 -13.74
CA GLY A 336 -7.40 11.23 -13.08
C GLY A 336 -6.73 10.66 -11.85
N LEU A 337 -5.45 10.95 -11.60
CA LEU A 337 -4.74 10.51 -10.42
C LEU A 337 -5.15 11.29 -9.18
N VAL A 338 -5.45 10.60 -8.09
CA VAL A 338 -5.55 11.21 -6.76
C VAL A 338 -4.13 11.51 -6.26
N GLN A 339 -3.85 12.80 -6.01
CA GLN A 339 -2.56 13.22 -5.48
C GLN A 339 -2.50 13.13 -3.96
N THR A 340 -3.56 13.57 -3.28
CA THR A 340 -3.62 13.63 -1.82
C THR A 340 -4.99 13.20 -1.32
N SER A 341 -5.03 12.31 -0.37
CA SER A 341 -6.26 11.85 0.27
C SER A 341 -6.04 11.47 1.73
N LEU A 342 -7.14 11.34 2.46
CA LEU A 342 -7.14 10.64 3.73
C LEU A 342 -8.47 9.92 3.94
N ASN A 343 -8.44 8.92 4.80
CA ASN A 343 -9.59 8.11 5.19
C ASN A 343 -9.67 8.01 6.71
N ILE A 344 -10.79 8.42 7.30
CA ILE A 344 -11.07 8.14 8.72
C ILE A 344 -11.45 6.66 8.81
N GLY A 345 -10.43 5.79 8.90
CA GLY A 345 -10.60 4.33 8.78
C GLY A 345 -11.13 3.67 10.04
N ILE A 346 -10.74 4.17 11.22
CA ILE A 346 -11.13 3.59 12.50
C ILE A 346 -11.60 4.70 13.42
N LEU A 347 -12.71 4.44 14.12
CA LEU A 347 -13.19 5.23 15.25
C LEU A 347 -13.34 4.29 16.44
N LYS A 348 -12.73 4.61 17.56
CA LYS A 348 -12.82 3.87 18.82
C LYS A 348 -13.10 4.80 19.98
N CYS A 349 -13.95 4.37 20.91
CA CYS A 349 -14.23 5.09 22.13
C CYS A 349 -13.97 4.16 23.32
N GLY A 350 -12.93 4.47 24.08
CA GLY A 350 -12.63 3.83 25.37
C GLY A 350 -13.32 4.53 26.54
N ASP A 351 -12.89 4.21 27.75
CA ASP A 351 -13.43 4.83 28.96
C ASP A 351 -12.96 6.29 29.10
N ASP A 352 -11.68 6.55 28.86
CA ASP A 352 -11.03 7.84 29.11
C ASP A 352 -10.58 8.57 27.82
N GLU A 353 -10.67 7.92 26.67
CA GLU A 353 -10.19 8.47 25.40
C GLU A 353 -11.03 8.00 24.21
N MET A 354 -11.29 8.90 23.26
CA MET A 354 -11.78 8.60 21.92
C MET A 354 -10.66 8.78 20.92
N THR A 355 -10.47 7.81 20.02
CA THR A 355 -9.42 7.84 19.00
C THR A 355 -10.05 7.74 17.62
N ALA A 356 -9.69 8.68 16.73
CA ALA A 356 -9.91 8.55 15.29
C ALA A 356 -8.57 8.23 14.60
N VAL A 357 -8.52 7.15 13.82
CA VAL A 357 -7.33 6.76 13.04
C VAL A 357 -7.56 7.09 11.59
N CYS A 358 -6.68 7.93 11.04
CA CYS A 358 -6.74 8.43 9.68
C CYS A 358 -5.56 7.89 8.87
N SER A 359 -5.83 7.15 7.79
CA SER A 359 -4.81 6.80 6.80
C SER A 359 -4.61 7.97 5.85
N VAL A 360 -3.45 8.61 5.87
CA VAL A 360 -3.08 9.75 5.02
C VAL A 360 -2.19 9.27 3.89
N ARG A 361 -2.48 9.69 2.66
CA ARG A 361 -1.69 9.36 1.47
C ARG A 361 -1.47 10.60 0.62
N SER A 362 -0.27 10.77 0.08
CA SER A 362 0.02 11.81 -0.91
C SER A 362 1.26 11.44 -1.73
N SER A 363 1.20 11.68 -3.04
CA SER A 363 2.38 11.60 -3.91
C SER A 363 3.26 12.86 -3.83
N VAL A 364 2.89 13.85 -3.00
CA VAL A 364 3.66 15.09 -2.76
C VAL A 364 3.89 15.26 -1.27
N ALA A 365 5.16 15.22 -0.85
CA ALA A 365 5.56 15.21 0.55
C ALA A 365 5.02 16.43 1.33
N SER A 366 5.08 17.64 0.76
CA SER A 366 4.56 18.85 1.40
C SER A 366 3.04 18.84 1.59
N GLN A 367 2.29 18.20 0.70
CA GLN A 367 0.84 18.06 0.84
C GLN A 367 0.48 16.98 1.88
N LYS A 368 1.25 15.89 1.96
CA LYS A 368 1.13 14.92 3.06
C LYS A 368 1.27 15.62 4.41
N GLN A 369 2.30 16.45 4.55
CA GLN A 369 2.52 17.22 5.77
C GLN A 369 1.38 18.22 6.06
N MET A 370 0.89 18.94 5.06
CA MET A 370 -0.25 19.85 5.21
C MET A 370 -1.49 19.15 5.76
N VAL A 371 -1.81 17.94 5.27
CA VAL A 371 -2.96 17.18 5.80
C VAL A 371 -2.72 16.78 7.25
N ARG A 372 -1.53 16.32 7.60
CA ARG A 372 -1.14 15.99 8.98
C ARG A 372 -1.25 17.19 9.90
N ASP A 373 -0.81 18.36 9.46
CA ASP A 373 -0.90 19.60 10.24
C ASP A 373 -2.36 19.99 10.50
N ARG A 374 -3.27 19.79 9.53
CA ARG A 374 -4.71 20.00 9.73
C ARG A 374 -5.28 19.09 10.81
N LEU A 375 -4.93 17.80 10.78
CA LEU A 375 -5.35 16.82 11.79
C LEU A 375 -4.82 17.21 13.18
N ARG A 376 -3.53 17.56 13.24
CA ARG A 376 -2.87 17.98 14.49
C ARG A 376 -3.48 19.26 15.05
N CYS A 377 -3.58 20.32 14.24
CA CYS A 377 -4.14 21.58 14.68
C CYS A 377 -5.56 21.44 15.23
N LEU A 378 -6.43 20.68 14.54
CA LEU A 378 -7.79 20.46 15.02
C LEU A 378 -7.79 19.69 16.34
N THR A 379 -7.06 18.58 16.41
CA THR A 379 -7.05 17.70 17.59
C THR A 379 -6.49 18.42 18.83
N GLU A 380 -5.39 19.14 18.67
CA GLU A 380 -4.75 19.90 19.77
C GLU A 380 -5.64 21.06 20.24
N GLN A 381 -6.34 21.77 19.32
CA GLN A 381 -7.31 22.81 19.71
C GLN A 381 -8.50 22.26 20.51
N LEU A 382 -8.86 21.00 20.28
CA LEU A 382 -9.86 20.29 21.08
C LEU A 382 -9.30 19.76 22.42
N GLY A 383 -8.00 19.95 22.69
CA GLY A 383 -7.31 19.49 23.90
C GLY A 383 -6.85 18.04 23.83
N GLY A 384 -6.74 17.50 22.64
CA GLY A 384 -6.22 16.16 22.35
C GLY A 384 -4.74 16.13 21.98
N ARG A 385 -4.27 14.98 21.51
CA ARG A 385 -2.90 14.76 21.00
C ARG A 385 -2.93 13.93 19.71
N VAL A 386 -1.84 13.98 18.96
CA VAL A 386 -1.70 13.25 17.69
C VAL A 386 -0.42 12.44 17.68
N ASP A 387 -0.54 11.16 17.34
CA ASP A 387 0.58 10.26 17.07
C ASP A 387 0.57 9.87 15.58
N VAL A 388 1.76 9.61 15.00
CA VAL A 388 1.91 9.16 13.61
C VAL A 388 2.70 7.85 13.62
N ILE A 389 2.18 6.83 12.96
CA ILE A 389 2.79 5.50 12.89
C ILE A 389 2.87 5.05 11.43
N GLY A 390 3.92 4.32 11.09
CA GLY A 390 4.12 3.76 9.75
C GLY A 390 4.24 4.85 8.68
N ASP A 391 5.01 5.90 8.96
CA ASP A 391 5.28 6.96 7.98
C ASP A 391 6.28 6.48 6.94
N TYR A 392 5.92 6.59 5.66
CA TYR A 392 6.80 6.32 4.54
C TYR A 392 6.73 7.45 3.50
N PRO A 393 7.85 7.74 2.79
CA PRO A 393 7.92 8.83 1.83
C PRO A 393 7.15 8.54 0.54
N ALA A 394 6.85 9.59 -0.20
CA ALA A 394 6.34 9.50 -1.56
C ALA A 394 7.49 9.28 -2.54
N TRP A 395 7.21 8.60 -3.63
CA TRP A 395 7.99 8.69 -4.86
C TRP A 395 7.32 9.70 -5.79
N GLU A 396 7.85 10.93 -5.76
CA GLU A 396 7.28 12.03 -6.54
C GLU A 396 7.56 11.82 -8.04
N TYR A 397 6.55 12.13 -8.87
CA TYR A 397 6.71 12.10 -10.32
C TYR A 397 7.84 13.03 -10.80
N LEU A 398 8.78 12.49 -11.56
CA LEU A 398 9.88 13.24 -12.14
C LEU A 398 9.48 13.68 -13.58
N PRO A 399 9.23 14.99 -13.84
CA PRO A 399 8.82 15.45 -15.17
C PRO A 399 9.83 15.10 -16.25
N ASP A 400 11.11 15.32 -16.02
CA ASP A 400 12.21 15.02 -16.93
C ASP A 400 12.96 13.76 -16.47
N SER A 401 12.61 12.58 -17.03
CA SER A 401 13.21 11.29 -16.73
C SER A 401 13.86 10.67 -17.98
N PRO A 402 15.19 10.73 -18.10
CA PRO A 402 15.92 10.07 -19.19
C PRO A 402 15.70 8.54 -19.23
N LEU A 403 15.54 7.91 -18.07
CA LEU A 403 15.24 6.48 -17.99
C LEU A 403 13.88 6.17 -18.60
N ARG A 404 12.83 6.87 -18.18
CA ARG A 404 11.47 6.69 -18.72
C ARG A 404 11.42 6.85 -20.23
N GLU A 405 12.03 7.91 -20.75
CA GLU A 405 12.08 8.16 -22.21
C GLU A 405 12.81 7.03 -22.95
N ARG A 406 13.91 6.53 -22.38
CA ARG A 406 14.62 5.37 -22.92
C ARG A 406 13.74 4.14 -22.93
N MET A 407 13.08 3.81 -21.83
CA MET A 407 12.21 2.65 -21.71
C MET A 407 11.03 2.71 -22.66
N ILE A 408 10.36 3.87 -22.79
CA ILE A 408 9.26 4.07 -23.76
C ILE A 408 9.76 3.81 -25.19
N LYS A 409 10.92 4.35 -25.55
CA LYS A 409 11.51 4.15 -26.88
C LYS A 409 11.80 2.67 -27.14
N VAL A 410 12.43 1.97 -26.19
CA VAL A 410 12.74 0.54 -26.33
C VAL A 410 11.45 -0.28 -26.48
N TYR A 411 10.46 -0.02 -25.62
CA TYR A 411 9.19 -0.72 -25.63
C TYR A 411 8.45 -0.56 -26.96
N ARG A 412 8.39 0.68 -27.47
CA ARG A 412 7.80 0.99 -28.78
C ARG A 412 8.52 0.26 -29.93
N GLU A 413 9.85 0.25 -29.91
CA GLU A 413 10.65 -0.43 -30.94
C GLU A 413 10.48 -1.95 -30.90
N GLN A 414 10.37 -2.56 -29.72
CA GLN A 414 10.22 -4.01 -29.58
C GLN A 414 8.81 -4.50 -29.85
N TYR A 415 7.78 -3.74 -29.42
CA TYR A 415 6.41 -4.24 -29.38
C TYR A 415 5.43 -3.47 -30.28
N GLY A 416 5.86 -2.37 -30.93
CA GLY A 416 5.04 -1.60 -31.85
C GLY A 416 3.86 -0.87 -31.22
N LYS A 417 3.85 -0.72 -29.89
CA LYS A 417 2.81 -0.03 -29.11
C LYS A 417 3.44 0.86 -28.05
N GLU A 418 2.70 1.87 -27.58
CA GLU A 418 3.11 2.70 -26.46
C GLU A 418 2.87 1.98 -25.13
N PRO A 419 3.77 2.08 -24.17
CA PRO A 419 3.47 1.69 -22.79
C PRO A 419 2.52 2.70 -22.16
N VAL A 420 1.80 2.28 -21.13
CA VAL A 420 1.05 3.20 -20.25
C VAL A 420 2.03 3.72 -19.20
N VAL A 421 2.06 5.04 -19.02
CA VAL A 421 2.85 5.67 -17.94
C VAL A 421 1.87 6.13 -16.87
N GLU A 422 2.03 5.61 -15.67
CA GLU A 422 1.13 5.92 -14.57
C GLU A 422 1.84 6.13 -13.23
N THR A 423 1.09 6.57 -12.26
CA THR A 423 1.48 6.59 -10.85
C THR A 423 0.38 5.94 -10.04
N ILE A 424 0.74 5.30 -8.94
CA ILE A 424 -0.23 4.63 -8.07
C ILE A 424 -0.45 5.40 -6.77
N HIS A 425 -1.67 5.31 -6.24
CA HIS A 425 -2.02 5.91 -4.95
C HIS A 425 -1.85 4.89 -3.80
N ALA A 426 -0.75 4.13 -3.85
CA ALA A 426 -0.27 3.17 -2.87
C ALA A 426 1.23 3.41 -2.62
N GLY A 427 1.86 2.71 -1.68
CA GLY A 427 3.30 2.78 -1.43
C GLY A 427 4.08 1.81 -2.32
N LEU A 428 5.32 2.15 -2.65
CA LEU A 428 6.34 1.29 -3.25
C LEU A 428 7.70 1.63 -2.63
N GLU A 429 8.61 0.67 -2.60
CA GLU A 429 9.98 0.86 -2.08
C GLU A 429 10.77 1.94 -2.82
N CYS A 430 10.38 2.25 -4.07
CA CYS A 430 10.92 3.35 -4.85
C CYS A 430 10.85 4.70 -4.10
N GLY A 431 9.85 4.91 -3.24
CA GLY A 431 9.76 6.10 -2.39
C GLY A 431 10.87 6.16 -1.34
N LEU A 432 11.08 5.06 -0.62
CA LEU A 432 12.14 4.94 0.40
C LEU A 432 13.54 5.06 -0.21
N LEU A 433 13.77 4.39 -1.33
CA LEU A 433 15.06 4.43 -2.02
C LEU A 433 15.31 5.82 -2.63
N GLY A 434 14.27 6.48 -3.18
CA GLY A 434 14.36 7.84 -3.69
C GLY A 434 14.71 8.88 -2.62
N GLU A 435 14.22 8.72 -1.39
CA GLU A 435 14.59 9.56 -0.25
C GLU A 435 16.07 9.37 0.14
N LYS A 436 16.55 8.10 0.13
CA LYS A 436 17.93 7.74 0.48
C LYS A 436 18.96 8.06 -0.61
N LEU A 437 18.51 8.10 -1.88
CA LEU A 437 19.35 8.31 -3.07
C LEU A 437 18.92 9.59 -3.81
N PRO A 438 19.31 10.79 -3.35
CA PRO A 438 18.92 12.04 -4.00
C PRO A 438 19.26 12.07 -5.49
N GLY A 439 18.29 12.47 -6.31
CA GLY A 439 18.43 12.51 -7.77
C GLY A 439 18.19 11.16 -8.47
N LEU A 440 17.63 10.18 -7.78
CA LEU A 440 17.26 8.88 -8.36
C LEU A 440 16.20 9.06 -9.45
N ASP A 441 16.52 8.60 -10.68
CA ASP A 441 15.58 8.41 -11.78
C ASP A 441 15.15 6.95 -11.80
N CYS A 442 13.89 6.70 -11.49
CA CYS A 442 13.36 5.35 -11.29
C CYS A 442 12.12 5.11 -12.15
N VAL A 443 11.98 3.88 -12.62
CA VAL A 443 10.77 3.35 -13.26
C VAL A 443 10.51 1.96 -12.70
N SER A 444 9.29 1.70 -12.24
CA SER A 444 8.81 0.35 -11.90
C SER A 444 8.05 -0.25 -13.10
N PHE A 445 8.31 -1.51 -13.37
CA PHE A 445 7.68 -2.29 -14.44
C PHE A 445 7.77 -3.76 -14.09
N GLY A 446 7.03 -4.62 -14.78
CA GLY A 446 7.08 -6.06 -14.51
C GLY A 446 6.33 -6.88 -15.54
N PRO A 447 6.32 -8.21 -15.39
CA PRO A 447 5.50 -9.11 -16.18
C PRO A 447 4.06 -9.16 -15.65
N ASP A 448 3.16 -9.78 -16.44
CA ASP A 448 1.79 -10.03 -15.99
C ASP A 448 1.77 -11.07 -14.87
N LEU A 449 1.36 -10.66 -13.69
CA LEU A 449 1.00 -11.47 -12.54
C LEU A 449 -0.49 -11.28 -12.25
N THR A 450 -1.19 -12.33 -11.87
CA THR A 450 -2.62 -12.26 -11.57
C THR A 450 -2.93 -12.91 -10.23
N ASP A 451 -3.97 -12.42 -9.55
CA ASP A 451 -4.40 -12.91 -8.24
C ASP A 451 -3.27 -12.97 -7.18
N ILE A 452 -2.30 -12.04 -7.25
CA ILE A 452 -1.21 -11.92 -6.26
C ILE A 452 -1.78 -11.93 -4.83
N HIS A 453 -0.96 -12.30 -3.85
CA HIS A 453 -1.35 -12.42 -2.43
C HIS A 453 -2.51 -13.39 -2.17
N THR A 454 -2.77 -14.31 -3.11
CA THR A 454 -3.75 -15.39 -2.95
C THR A 454 -3.20 -16.74 -3.45
N PRO A 455 -3.76 -17.87 -3.01
CA PRO A 455 -3.37 -19.19 -3.55
C PRO A 455 -3.69 -19.39 -5.05
N ARG A 456 -4.35 -18.43 -5.67
CA ARG A 456 -4.63 -18.43 -7.11
C ARG A 456 -3.63 -17.61 -7.91
N GLU A 457 -2.59 -17.11 -7.29
CA GLU A 457 -1.52 -16.36 -7.95
C GLU A 457 -0.97 -17.11 -9.18
N ARG A 458 -0.84 -16.39 -10.29
CA ARG A 458 -0.32 -16.92 -11.57
C ARG A 458 0.63 -15.93 -12.21
N MET A 459 1.72 -16.45 -12.76
CA MET A 459 2.72 -15.72 -13.54
C MET A 459 2.67 -16.13 -14.99
N HIS A 460 2.60 -15.17 -15.91
CA HIS A 460 2.49 -15.41 -17.36
C HIS A 460 3.87 -15.58 -18.00
N ILE A 461 4.15 -16.77 -18.53
CA ILE A 461 5.45 -17.14 -19.12
C ILE A 461 5.84 -16.21 -20.28
N ALA A 462 4.92 -15.98 -21.21
CA ALA A 462 5.20 -15.14 -22.38
C ALA A 462 5.44 -13.67 -21.98
N SER A 463 4.81 -13.20 -20.92
CA SER A 463 5.06 -11.87 -20.36
C SER A 463 6.43 -11.75 -19.72
N VAL A 464 6.86 -12.75 -18.93
CA VAL A 464 8.23 -12.85 -18.38
C VAL A 464 9.27 -12.76 -19.50
N GLN A 465 9.04 -13.47 -20.62
CA GLN A 465 9.94 -13.45 -21.78
C GLN A 465 10.09 -12.04 -22.37
N ARG A 466 8.98 -11.31 -22.48
CA ARG A 466 8.97 -9.95 -23.04
C ARG A 466 9.61 -8.95 -22.08
N THR A 467 9.29 -9.06 -20.79
CA THR A 467 9.89 -8.22 -19.74
C THR A 467 11.41 -8.41 -19.66
N TRP A 468 11.89 -9.64 -19.72
CA TRP A 468 13.32 -9.93 -19.79
C TRP A 468 14.00 -9.28 -21.01
N LYS A 469 13.39 -9.36 -22.18
CA LYS A 469 13.94 -8.74 -23.41
C LYS A 469 13.97 -7.21 -23.29
N LEU A 470 12.94 -6.61 -22.68
CA LEU A 470 12.90 -5.19 -22.39
C LEU A 470 14.05 -4.79 -21.46
N LEU A 471 14.21 -5.49 -20.34
CA LEU A 471 15.28 -5.27 -19.37
C LEU A 471 16.66 -5.30 -20.02
N CYS A 472 16.98 -6.37 -20.74
CA CYS A 472 18.27 -6.53 -21.42
C CYS A 472 18.56 -5.40 -22.42
N GLU A 473 17.57 -4.97 -23.21
CA GLU A 473 17.76 -3.90 -24.19
C GLU A 473 17.87 -2.52 -23.53
N VAL A 474 17.17 -2.29 -22.41
CA VAL A 474 17.32 -1.06 -21.61
C VAL A 474 18.71 -0.97 -21.01
N LEU A 475 19.21 -2.06 -20.38
CA LEU A 475 20.57 -2.14 -19.85
C LEU A 475 21.63 -1.87 -20.94
N LYS A 476 21.47 -2.51 -22.11
CA LYS A 476 22.36 -2.31 -23.27
C LYS A 476 22.40 -0.86 -23.75
N ARG A 477 21.31 -0.09 -23.62
CA ARG A 477 21.23 1.33 -24.01
C ARG A 477 21.58 2.30 -22.88
N SER A 478 22.00 1.79 -21.73
CA SER A 478 22.37 2.60 -20.55
C SER A 478 23.83 3.05 -20.64
N LYS A 479 24.18 3.72 -21.74
CA LYS A 479 25.53 4.31 -21.98
C LYS A 479 25.53 5.80 -21.74
#